data_2552547e3963bd0653d9a5ffa067092a
#
_entry.id   2552547e3963bd0653d9a5ffa067092a
#
_cell.length_a   1.000
_cell.length_b   1.000
_cell.length_c   1.000
_cell.angle_alpha   90.00
_cell.angle_beta   90.00
_cell.angle_gamma   90.00
#
_symmetry.space_group_name_H-M   'P 1'
#
loop_
_entity.id
_entity.type
_entity.pdbx_description
1 polymer ?
#
loop_
_entity_poly.entity_id
_entity_poly.type
_entity_poly.pdbx_seq_one_letter_code
_entity_poly.pdbx_strand_id
1 'polypeptide(L)'
;MVAALLFVAAGAHAADEVAGPEQGVPGMEAHRIEEPVFNGHVVVYEAGRGNARAILLVHGVSPEGARDFRDLVAWLQKSFHVIAVDLPGFGQSDKANALYSPANYVGVLKVVADRFLAVPFTLVGHSMGGVVSLRYAATYPQDVERLVVIDTPGVLYRYAYASGYLAHLGLDFMPPAAEPLDWLTNLARRILTPLERLKFDPQSILDSPQLRQDLLDGDPAKIAGLAVVTDDLHLDLPRVRAETLIVWGAQDTLAPLRTGRVLVQKLLHARLVVIDGAAHSPMFETPERFRAELEPFLERGLPPAPAGAAAPMVQRGDATCRRRRELVFEGDYDNLTLERCQEIRIRNARIRKLIVNGSSVTIDDSRIGGGETGLYARGSTVVMTGGSIEGNVAITAVGSRLDLAAVDVDGREAAVTAPKKSYVVFSLSSVRSPYTRGELHDFYTVNEKNPL
;
A
#
# COMPACT_ATOMS: atom_id res chain seq x y z
N MET A 1 12.09 -69.22 1.48
CA MET A 1 12.14 -68.57 0.15
C MET A 1 10.81 -67.90 -0.11
N VAL A 2 10.71 -66.63 0.13
CA VAL A 2 9.55 -65.80 -0.22
C VAL A 2 10.06 -64.62 -0.97
N ALA A 3 9.74 -64.51 -2.24
CA ALA A 3 10.17 -63.42 -3.12
C ALA A 3 9.33 -62.19 -2.82
N ALA A 4 9.98 -61.09 -2.47
CA ALA A 4 9.36 -59.77 -2.39
C ALA A 4 9.30 -59.15 -3.79
N LEU A 5 8.09 -58.97 -4.32
CA LEU A 5 7.83 -58.18 -5.51
C LEU A 5 7.84 -56.71 -5.12
N LEU A 6 8.84 -55.97 -5.59
CA LEU A 6 8.86 -54.51 -5.61
C LEU A 6 7.94 -54.02 -6.71
N PHE A 7 6.77 -53.45 -6.32
CA PHE A 7 5.98 -52.64 -7.21
C PHE A 7 6.58 -51.24 -7.26
N VAL A 8 7.27 -50.90 -8.33
CA VAL A 8 7.57 -49.53 -8.71
C VAL A 8 6.26 -48.97 -9.26
N ALA A 9 5.56 -48.20 -8.46
CA ALA A 9 4.46 -47.37 -8.95
C ALA A 9 5.09 -46.20 -9.73
N ALA A 10 5.05 -46.33 -11.05
CA ALA A 10 5.23 -45.18 -11.93
C ALA A 10 4.03 -44.26 -11.69
N GLY A 11 4.26 -43.16 -10.97
CA GLY A 11 3.28 -42.08 -10.84
C GLY A 11 3.05 -41.51 -12.24
N ALA A 12 1.89 -41.80 -12.81
CA ALA A 12 1.40 -41.06 -13.95
C ALA A 12 1.16 -39.63 -13.48
N HIS A 13 1.95 -38.69 -14.00
CA HIS A 13 1.63 -37.28 -13.91
C HIS A 13 0.27 -37.13 -14.58
N ALA A 14 -0.73 -36.73 -13.78
CA ALA A 14 -2.01 -36.32 -14.32
C ALA A 14 -1.71 -35.17 -15.30
N ALA A 15 -2.19 -35.31 -16.53
CA ALA A 15 -2.07 -34.28 -17.53
C ALA A 15 -2.75 -33.01 -16.99
N ASP A 16 -2.00 -31.90 -16.95
CA ASP A 16 -2.53 -30.60 -16.59
C ASP A 16 -3.71 -30.26 -17.51
N GLU A 17 -4.91 -30.15 -16.94
CA GLU A 17 -6.11 -29.84 -17.70
C GLU A 17 -6.05 -28.36 -18.09
N VAL A 18 -5.94 -28.07 -19.37
CA VAL A 18 -5.76 -26.70 -19.89
C VAL A 18 -7.10 -25.97 -19.82
N ALA A 19 -7.12 -24.79 -19.22
CA ALA A 19 -8.28 -23.89 -19.22
C ALA A 19 -8.68 -23.54 -20.67
N GLY A 20 -9.99 -23.48 -20.96
CA GLY A 20 -10.48 -23.15 -22.29
C GLY A 20 -10.04 -21.73 -22.72
N PRO A 21 -9.75 -21.52 -24.03
CA PRO A 21 -9.16 -20.27 -24.53
C PRO A 21 -10.01 -19.01 -24.33
N GLU A 22 -11.30 -19.15 -24.04
CA GLU A 22 -12.22 -18.02 -23.83
C GLU A 22 -12.13 -17.41 -22.42
N GLN A 23 -11.54 -18.13 -21.46
CA GLN A 23 -11.50 -17.74 -20.04
C GLN A 23 -10.08 -17.37 -19.55
N GLY A 24 -9.06 -17.63 -20.36
CA GLY A 24 -7.66 -17.37 -20.02
C GLY A 24 -7.17 -15.95 -20.40
N VAL A 25 -5.88 -15.71 -20.18
CA VAL A 25 -5.20 -14.50 -20.65
C VAL A 25 -4.90 -14.66 -22.14
N PRO A 26 -5.37 -13.77 -23.03
CA PRO A 26 -5.17 -13.91 -24.46
C PRO A 26 -3.67 -13.97 -24.83
N GLY A 27 -3.31 -14.97 -25.64
CA GLY A 27 -1.92 -15.14 -26.11
C GLY A 27 -0.97 -15.82 -25.13
N MET A 28 -1.50 -16.34 -24.01
CA MET A 28 -0.74 -17.13 -23.05
C MET A 28 -1.18 -18.60 -23.03
N GLU A 29 -0.25 -19.50 -22.75
CA GLU A 29 -0.52 -20.89 -22.42
C GLU A 29 -0.95 -21.00 -20.95
N ALA A 30 -2.02 -21.72 -20.67
CA ALA A 30 -2.53 -21.90 -19.31
C ALA A 30 -2.08 -23.26 -18.73
N HIS A 31 -1.60 -23.23 -17.49
CA HIS A 31 -1.15 -24.40 -16.74
C HIS A 31 -1.93 -24.46 -15.43
N ARG A 32 -2.60 -25.58 -15.18
CA ARG A 32 -3.21 -25.85 -13.88
C ARG A 32 -2.24 -26.67 -13.04
N ILE A 33 -1.79 -26.14 -11.91
CA ILE A 33 -0.81 -26.78 -11.05
C ILE A 33 -1.35 -26.95 -9.63
N GLU A 34 -0.97 -28.04 -8.96
CA GLU A 34 -1.23 -28.21 -7.54
C GLU A 34 -0.43 -27.20 -6.71
N GLU A 35 -1.04 -26.65 -5.66
CA GLU A 35 -0.38 -25.79 -4.69
C GLU A 35 -0.72 -26.24 -3.26
N PRO A 36 0.29 -26.36 -2.38
CA PRO A 36 0.11 -26.96 -1.06
C PRO A 36 -0.41 -25.99 0.00
N VAL A 37 -0.40 -24.65 -0.25
CA VAL A 37 -0.75 -23.64 0.77
C VAL A 37 -2.23 -23.70 1.10
N PHE A 38 -3.07 -23.79 0.07
CA PHE A 38 -4.53 -23.92 0.21
C PHE A 38 -5.03 -25.34 -0.07
N ASN A 39 -4.12 -26.30 -0.36
CA ASN A 39 -4.41 -27.68 -0.78
C ASN A 39 -5.34 -27.72 -1.99
N GLY A 40 -5.05 -26.91 -3.00
CA GLY A 40 -5.87 -26.77 -4.20
C GLY A 40 -5.03 -26.64 -5.46
N HIS A 41 -5.60 -26.02 -6.48
CA HIS A 41 -4.94 -25.74 -7.73
C HIS A 41 -4.91 -24.25 -8.03
N VAL A 42 -3.83 -23.83 -8.62
CA VAL A 42 -3.68 -22.48 -9.17
C VAL A 42 -3.47 -22.54 -10.67
N VAL A 43 -4.07 -21.59 -11.39
CA VAL A 43 -3.87 -21.44 -12.82
C VAL A 43 -2.79 -20.40 -13.07
N VAL A 44 -1.78 -20.81 -13.84
CA VAL A 44 -0.63 -20.01 -14.22
C VAL A 44 -0.64 -19.86 -15.74
N TYR A 45 -0.43 -18.66 -16.20
CA TYR A 45 -0.36 -18.34 -17.63
C TYR A 45 1.07 -18.00 -18.00
N GLU A 46 1.52 -18.53 -19.14
CA GLU A 46 2.89 -18.40 -19.61
C GLU A 46 2.94 -17.90 -21.05
N ALA A 47 3.79 -16.91 -21.34
CA ALA A 47 4.07 -16.40 -22.67
C ALA A 47 5.52 -15.98 -22.81
N GLY A 48 6.00 -15.85 -24.07
CA GLY A 48 7.37 -15.39 -24.35
C GLY A 48 8.45 -16.34 -23.87
N ARG A 49 8.15 -17.64 -23.73
CA ARG A 49 9.12 -18.68 -23.37
C ARG A 49 10.35 -18.61 -24.29
N GLY A 50 11.53 -18.63 -23.70
CA GLY A 50 12.81 -18.49 -24.44
C GLY A 50 13.43 -17.10 -24.35
N ASN A 51 12.71 -16.07 -23.91
CA ASN A 51 13.33 -14.82 -23.53
C ASN A 51 14.18 -14.99 -22.25
N ALA A 52 15.35 -14.34 -22.21
CA ALA A 52 16.31 -14.49 -21.12
C ALA A 52 15.88 -13.81 -19.82
N ARG A 53 15.07 -12.75 -19.90
CA ARG A 53 14.56 -12.01 -18.74
C ARG A 53 13.13 -12.45 -18.43
N ALA A 54 12.82 -12.64 -17.17
CA ALA A 54 11.51 -13.12 -16.74
C ALA A 54 10.74 -12.08 -15.92
N ILE A 55 9.41 -12.12 -16.02
CA ILE A 55 8.49 -11.27 -15.26
C ILE A 55 7.38 -12.12 -14.67
N LEU A 56 7.09 -11.93 -13.37
CA LEU A 56 5.91 -12.47 -12.69
C LEU A 56 4.90 -11.36 -12.44
N LEU A 57 3.67 -11.53 -12.90
CA LEU A 57 2.57 -10.59 -12.75
C LEU A 57 1.59 -11.10 -11.69
N VAL A 58 1.26 -10.25 -10.70
CA VAL A 58 0.40 -10.57 -9.55
C VAL A 58 -0.74 -9.56 -9.47
N HIS A 59 -1.97 -10.02 -9.71
CA HIS A 59 -3.18 -9.19 -9.77
C HIS A 59 -3.67 -8.74 -8.38
N GLY A 60 -4.57 -7.77 -8.37
CA GLY A 60 -5.28 -7.29 -7.19
C GLY A 60 -6.49 -8.14 -6.79
N VAL A 61 -7.37 -7.60 -5.95
CA VAL A 61 -8.68 -8.19 -5.67
C VAL A 61 -9.56 -8.01 -6.90
N SER A 62 -9.53 -8.96 -7.82
CA SER A 62 -10.24 -8.92 -9.10
C SER A 62 -10.81 -10.28 -9.47
N PRO A 63 -12.09 -10.39 -9.83
CA PRO A 63 -12.67 -11.63 -10.31
C PRO A 63 -12.02 -12.12 -11.61
N GLU A 64 -11.42 -11.22 -12.40
CA GLU A 64 -10.73 -11.54 -13.66
C GLU A 64 -9.33 -12.14 -13.45
N GLY A 65 -8.76 -12.02 -12.24
CA GLY A 65 -7.43 -12.57 -11.94
C GLY A 65 -6.33 -12.01 -12.84
N ALA A 66 -5.47 -12.88 -13.36
CA ALA A 66 -4.36 -12.54 -14.24
C ALA A 66 -4.79 -11.87 -15.56
N ARG A 67 -6.05 -12.02 -15.97
CA ARG A 67 -6.60 -11.37 -17.16
C ARG A 67 -6.58 -9.85 -17.10
N ASP A 68 -6.47 -9.29 -15.90
CA ASP A 68 -6.23 -7.86 -15.71
C ASP A 68 -4.95 -7.37 -16.40
N PHE A 69 -4.01 -8.24 -16.69
CA PHE A 69 -2.75 -7.88 -17.36
C PHE A 69 -2.73 -8.15 -18.87
N ARG A 70 -3.86 -8.51 -19.48
CA ARG A 70 -3.92 -8.93 -20.91
C ARG A 70 -3.23 -7.96 -21.87
N ASP A 71 -3.42 -6.65 -21.71
CA ASP A 71 -2.82 -5.64 -22.60
C ASP A 71 -1.33 -5.46 -22.32
N LEU A 72 -0.92 -5.61 -21.07
CA LEU A 72 0.46 -5.55 -20.64
C LEU A 72 1.25 -6.77 -21.13
N VAL A 73 0.66 -7.97 -21.04
CA VAL A 73 1.22 -9.22 -21.51
C VAL A 73 1.50 -9.15 -23.02
N ALA A 74 0.56 -8.66 -23.82
CA ALA A 74 0.71 -8.55 -25.26
C ALA A 74 1.96 -7.73 -25.70
N TRP A 75 2.37 -6.80 -24.85
CA TRP A 75 3.59 -6.03 -25.04
C TRP A 75 4.81 -6.72 -24.43
N LEU A 76 4.75 -7.19 -23.17
CA LEU A 76 5.89 -7.74 -22.43
C LEU A 76 6.45 -9.03 -23.06
N GLN A 77 5.57 -9.91 -23.57
CA GLN A 77 5.99 -11.21 -24.14
C GLN A 77 6.97 -11.12 -25.32
N LYS A 78 7.11 -9.94 -25.93
CA LYS A 78 8.06 -9.71 -27.02
C LYS A 78 9.52 -9.72 -26.56
N SER A 79 9.77 -9.41 -25.29
CA SER A 79 11.12 -9.24 -24.73
C SER A 79 11.33 -9.96 -23.40
N PHE A 80 10.26 -10.51 -22.82
CA PHE A 80 10.29 -11.18 -21.51
C PHE A 80 9.59 -12.53 -21.57
N HIS A 81 10.07 -13.47 -20.76
CA HIS A 81 9.34 -14.65 -20.35
C HIS A 81 8.33 -14.21 -19.29
N VAL A 82 7.06 -14.18 -19.63
CA VAL A 82 5.99 -13.61 -18.79
C VAL A 82 5.20 -14.73 -18.15
N ILE A 83 5.14 -14.71 -16.84
CA ILE A 83 4.28 -15.54 -16.01
C ILE A 83 3.24 -14.64 -15.37
N ALA A 84 1.96 -15.01 -15.44
CA ALA A 84 0.88 -14.41 -14.71
C ALA A 84 0.11 -15.47 -13.96
N VAL A 85 -0.35 -15.19 -12.74
CA VAL A 85 -1.01 -16.18 -11.89
C VAL A 85 -2.40 -15.72 -11.52
N ASP A 86 -3.39 -16.60 -11.61
CA ASP A 86 -4.64 -16.43 -10.90
C ASP A 86 -4.42 -16.88 -9.45
N LEU A 87 -4.38 -15.93 -8.52
CA LEU A 87 -4.25 -16.25 -7.11
C LEU A 87 -5.44 -17.12 -6.63
N PRO A 88 -5.24 -18.08 -5.70
CA PRO A 88 -6.35 -18.82 -5.10
C PRO A 88 -7.50 -17.91 -4.66
N GLY A 89 -8.73 -18.28 -5.01
CA GLY A 89 -9.91 -17.45 -4.80
C GLY A 89 -10.31 -16.58 -5.99
N PHE A 90 -9.46 -16.44 -7.02
CA PHE A 90 -9.70 -15.57 -8.16
C PHE A 90 -9.50 -16.27 -9.51
N GLY A 91 -9.95 -15.62 -10.59
CA GLY A 91 -9.80 -16.13 -11.95
C GLY A 91 -10.29 -17.56 -12.11
N GLN A 92 -9.44 -18.42 -12.67
CA GLN A 92 -9.68 -19.85 -12.91
C GLN A 92 -9.10 -20.75 -11.79
N SER A 93 -8.41 -20.18 -10.80
CA SER A 93 -7.89 -20.92 -9.64
C SER A 93 -9.01 -21.38 -8.72
N ASP A 94 -8.71 -22.37 -7.89
CA ASP A 94 -9.69 -22.92 -6.95
C ASP A 94 -10.16 -21.87 -5.95
N LYS A 95 -11.43 -21.97 -5.55
CA LYS A 95 -12.10 -21.03 -4.65
C LYS A 95 -12.70 -21.79 -3.47
N ALA A 96 -12.32 -21.41 -2.28
CA ALA A 96 -12.81 -22.01 -1.04
C ALA A 96 -13.01 -20.93 0.03
N ASN A 97 -13.64 -21.27 1.16
CA ASN A 97 -13.62 -20.42 2.35
C ASN A 97 -12.27 -20.58 3.07
N ALA A 98 -11.23 -19.92 2.56
CA ALA A 98 -9.86 -20.01 3.05
C ALA A 98 -9.35 -18.66 3.57
N LEU A 99 -8.23 -18.65 4.30
CA LEU A 99 -7.56 -17.43 4.73
C LEU A 99 -6.72 -16.86 3.58
N TYR A 100 -7.30 -16.05 2.75
CA TYR A 100 -6.68 -15.37 1.62
C TYR A 100 -5.82 -14.18 2.07
N SER A 101 -4.80 -14.45 2.89
CA SER A 101 -3.88 -13.42 3.39
C SER A 101 -2.68 -13.20 2.47
N PRO A 102 -2.09 -11.99 2.45
CA PRO A 102 -0.86 -11.74 1.70
C PRO A 102 0.28 -12.71 2.06
N ALA A 103 0.39 -13.11 3.33
CA ALA A 103 1.39 -14.09 3.78
C ALA A 103 1.21 -15.47 3.12
N ASN A 104 -0.03 -15.97 3.02
CA ASN A 104 -0.32 -17.24 2.36
C ASN A 104 -0.07 -17.15 0.84
N TYR A 105 -0.42 -16.03 0.21
CA TYR A 105 -0.14 -15.82 -1.21
C TYR A 105 1.36 -15.79 -1.53
N VAL A 106 2.21 -15.32 -0.63
CA VAL A 106 3.68 -15.43 -0.80
C VAL A 106 4.11 -16.88 -0.97
N GLY A 107 3.53 -17.81 -0.21
CA GLY A 107 3.79 -19.25 -0.37
C GLY A 107 3.39 -19.77 -1.75
N VAL A 108 2.21 -19.36 -2.24
CA VAL A 108 1.74 -19.72 -3.59
C VAL A 108 2.67 -19.16 -4.67
N LEU A 109 3.05 -17.87 -4.57
CA LEU A 109 3.99 -17.28 -5.53
C LEU A 109 5.34 -17.98 -5.53
N LYS A 110 5.80 -18.47 -4.36
CA LYS A 110 7.06 -19.25 -4.31
C LYS A 110 6.94 -20.55 -5.09
N VAL A 111 5.84 -21.27 -4.97
CA VAL A 111 5.59 -22.49 -5.76
C VAL A 111 5.57 -22.19 -7.26
N VAL A 112 4.91 -21.09 -7.67
CA VAL A 112 4.88 -20.66 -9.08
C VAL A 112 6.28 -20.26 -9.56
N ALA A 113 7.00 -19.46 -8.79
CA ALA A 113 8.34 -19.01 -9.16
C ALA A 113 9.30 -20.18 -9.32
N ASP A 114 9.34 -21.12 -8.38
CA ASP A 114 10.23 -22.29 -8.41
C ASP A 114 9.93 -23.21 -9.61
N ARG A 115 8.69 -23.24 -10.09
CA ARG A 115 8.31 -24.11 -11.21
C ARG A 115 8.53 -23.48 -12.58
N PHE A 116 8.34 -22.17 -12.72
CA PHE A 116 8.28 -21.50 -14.02
C PHE A 116 9.42 -20.51 -14.28
N LEU A 117 10.13 -20.04 -13.25
CA LEU A 117 11.04 -18.93 -13.38
C LEU A 117 12.48 -19.29 -13.02
N ALA A 118 13.43 -18.75 -13.76
CA ALA A 118 14.80 -18.65 -13.30
C ALA A 118 14.97 -17.39 -12.46
N VAL A 119 15.71 -17.47 -11.36
CA VAL A 119 16.02 -16.33 -10.49
C VAL A 119 17.33 -15.65 -10.94
N PRO A 120 17.48 -14.33 -10.77
CA PRO A 120 16.45 -13.39 -10.35
C PRO A 120 15.50 -12.98 -11.49
N PHE A 121 14.28 -12.56 -11.13
CA PHE A 121 13.26 -12.10 -12.07
C PHE A 121 12.69 -10.73 -11.66
N THR A 122 11.91 -10.10 -12.55
CA THR A 122 11.12 -8.91 -12.23
C THR A 122 9.76 -9.32 -11.67
N LEU A 123 9.36 -8.72 -10.54
CA LEU A 123 8.06 -8.96 -9.92
C LEU A 123 7.19 -7.71 -10.07
N VAL A 124 5.97 -7.87 -10.58
CA VAL A 124 5.01 -6.78 -10.80
C VAL A 124 3.72 -7.09 -10.07
N GLY A 125 3.32 -6.24 -9.14
CA GLY A 125 2.09 -6.42 -8.37
C GLY A 125 1.20 -5.19 -8.41
N HIS A 126 -0.11 -5.41 -8.63
CA HIS A 126 -1.14 -4.39 -8.62
C HIS A 126 -2.02 -4.54 -7.37
N SER A 127 -2.32 -3.43 -6.67
CA SER A 127 -3.23 -3.42 -5.54
C SER A 127 -2.82 -4.46 -4.47
N MET A 128 -3.69 -5.41 -4.11
CA MET A 128 -3.35 -6.56 -3.25
C MET A 128 -2.09 -7.30 -3.74
N GLY A 129 -1.96 -7.50 -5.06
CA GLY A 129 -0.78 -8.13 -5.64
C GLY A 129 0.50 -7.36 -5.35
N GLY A 130 0.43 -6.04 -5.18
CA GLY A 130 1.57 -5.22 -4.75
C GLY A 130 1.95 -5.49 -3.29
N VAL A 131 0.99 -5.67 -2.38
CA VAL A 131 1.23 -6.08 -0.98
C VAL A 131 1.94 -7.43 -0.95
N VAL A 132 1.40 -8.41 -1.70
CA VAL A 132 2.00 -9.75 -1.82
C VAL A 132 3.41 -9.68 -2.39
N SER A 133 3.63 -8.85 -3.41
CA SER A 133 4.93 -8.67 -4.08
C SER A 133 5.98 -8.01 -3.17
N LEU A 134 5.60 -7.01 -2.37
CA LEU A 134 6.49 -6.41 -1.37
C LEU A 134 6.92 -7.45 -0.32
N ARG A 135 5.96 -8.22 0.20
CA ARG A 135 6.23 -9.29 1.18
C ARG A 135 7.06 -10.42 0.58
N TYR A 136 6.81 -10.80 -0.68
CA TYR A 136 7.63 -11.78 -1.39
C TYR A 136 9.07 -11.30 -1.53
N ALA A 137 9.28 -10.07 -2.01
CA ALA A 137 10.61 -9.50 -2.19
C ALA A 137 11.37 -9.33 -0.86
N ALA A 138 10.66 -9.10 0.25
CA ALA A 138 11.24 -9.08 1.60
C ALA A 138 11.61 -10.47 2.11
N THR A 139 10.82 -11.49 1.75
CA THR A 139 11.03 -12.88 2.20
C THR A 139 12.07 -13.60 1.37
N TYR A 140 12.10 -13.36 0.07
CA TYR A 140 13.01 -13.98 -0.92
C TYR A 140 13.78 -12.91 -1.72
N PRO A 141 14.62 -12.09 -1.05
CA PRO A 141 15.27 -10.95 -1.71
C PRO A 141 16.24 -11.35 -2.83
N GLN A 142 16.70 -12.59 -2.87
CA GLN A 142 17.55 -13.13 -3.94
C GLN A 142 16.76 -13.49 -5.21
N ASP A 143 15.45 -13.67 -5.12
CA ASP A 143 14.61 -14.06 -6.26
C ASP A 143 14.21 -12.85 -7.12
N VAL A 144 14.23 -11.63 -6.54
CA VAL A 144 13.68 -10.44 -7.17
C VAL A 144 14.78 -9.43 -7.49
N GLU A 145 15.06 -9.24 -8.78
CA GLU A 145 15.98 -8.20 -9.26
C GLU A 145 15.33 -6.82 -9.25
N ARG A 146 14.12 -6.74 -9.80
CA ARG A 146 13.32 -5.52 -9.89
C ARG A 146 11.90 -5.76 -9.39
N LEU A 147 11.38 -4.77 -8.70
CA LEU A 147 10.02 -4.79 -8.18
C LEU A 147 9.23 -3.62 -8.76
N VAL A 148 8.02 -3.88 -9.24
CA VAL A 148 7.06 -2.85 -9.64
C VAL A 148 5.82 -3.00 -8.78
N VAL A 149 5.45 -1.96 -8.03
CA VAL A 149 4.21 -1.94 -7.24
C VAL A 149 3.29 -0.83 -7.76
N ILE A 150 2.04 -1.20 -8.01
CA ILE A 150 1.06 -0.34 -8.67
C ILE A 150 -0.12 -0.18 -7.70
N ASP A 151 -0.42 1.06 -7.30
CA ASP A 151 -1.58 1.43 -6.48
C ASP A 151 -1.80 0.48 -5.27
N THR A 152 -0.76 0.30 -4.46
CA THR A 152 -0.67 -0.75 -3.44
C THR A 152 -1.09 -0.26 -2.06
N PRO A 153 -2.12 -0.85 -1.41
CA PRO A 153 -2.50 -0.54 -0.01
C PRO A 153 -1.56 -1.21 1.01
N GLY A 154 -1.95 -1.28 2.29
CA GLY A 154 -1.31 -2.11 3.32
C GLY A 154 -0.05 -1.52 3.98
N VAL A 155 0.24 -0.23 3.79
CA VAL A 155 1.41 0.47 4.36
C VAL A 155 1.03 1.47 5.44
N LEU A 156 -0.12 2.12 5.30
CA LEU A 156 -0.65 2.98 6.33
C LEU A 156 -1.31 2.15 7.42
N TYR A 157 -1.14 2.56 8.67
CA TYR A 157 -1.83 1.90 9.76
C TYR A 157 -3.34 1.87 9.50
N ARG A 158 -3.99 0.77 9.81
CA ARG A 158 -5.40 0.48 9.44
C ARG A 158 -6.38 1.63 9.73
N TYR A 159 -6.22 2.38 10.84
CA TYR A 159 -7.06 3.53 11.15
C TYR A 159 -6.78 4.75 10.27
N ALA A 160 -5.54 4.95 9.83
CA ALA A 160 -5.18 6.01 8.89
C ALA A 160 -5.75 5.71 7.51
N TYR A 161 -5.66 4.45 7.07
CA TYR A 161 -6.24 4.00 5.81
C TYR A 161 -7.77 4.15 5.81
N ALA A 162 -8.45 3.62 6.84
CA ALA A 162 -9.91 3.68 6.96
C ALA A 162 -10.42 5.13 7.01
N SER A 163 -9.78 6.01 7.78
CA SER A 163 -10.21 7.41 7.89
C SER A 163 -9.97 8.21 6.63
N GLY A 164 -8.88 7.97 5.91
CA GLY A 164 -8.60 8.57 4.60
C GLY A 164 -9.62 8.15 3.56
N TYR A 165 -9.92 6.86 3.50
CA TYR A 165 -10.92 6.29 2.61
C TYR A 165 -12.34 6.82 2.88
N LEU A 166 -12.76 6.87 4.15
CA LEU A 166 -14.08 7.38 4.54
C LEU A 166 -14.23 8.89 4.29
N ALA A 167 -13.17 9.67 4.46
CA ALA A 167 -13.16 11.08 4.13
C ALA A 167 -13.35 11.33 2.63
N HIS A 168 -12.76 10.48 1.78
CA HIS A 168 -12.93 10.54 0.32
C HIS A 168 -14.33 10.12 -0.13
N LEU A 169 -14.99 9.22 0.60
CA LEU A 169 -16.36 8.78 0.31
C LEU A 169 -17.40 9.82 0.66
N GLY A 170 -17.03 10.95 1.28
CA GLY A 170 -17.95 12.00 1.68
C GLY A 170 -19.13 11.42 2.44
N LEU A 171 -18.93 10.81 3.60
CA LEU A 171 -19.97 10.10 4.35
C LEU A 171 -21.16 10.96 4.81
N ASP A 172 -21.25 12.19 4.32
CA ASP A 172 -22.39 13.08 4.52
C ASP A 172 -23.39 13.11 3.34
N PHE A 173 -23.45 12.13 2.50
CA PHE A 173 -24.38 12.03 1.35
C PHE A 173 -23.70 11.87 -0.01
N MET A 174 -23.76 10.68 -0.61
CA MET A 174 -23.70 10.55 -2.08
C MET A 174 -24.71 9.52 -2.63
N PRO A 175 -25.42 9.88 -3.73
CA PRO A 175 -26.25 8.95 -4.47
C PRO A 175 -25.39 7.96 -5.30
N PRO A 176 -25.95 6.82 -5.75
CA PRO A 176 -25.22 5.82 -6.51
C PRO A 176 -24.95 6.33 -7.93
N ALA A 177 -23.68 6.43 -8.31
CA ALA A 177 -23.27 6.58 -9.70
C ALA A 177 -22.72 5.25 -10.23
N ALA A 178 -23.13 4.91 -11.43
CA ALA A 178 -22.81 3.64 -12.08
C ALA A 178 -21.51 3.75 -12.86
N GLU A 179 -20.51 2.94 -12.47
CA GLU A 179 -19.31 2.65 -13.29
C GLU A 179 -18.68 1.30 -12.86
N PRO A 180 -17.91 0.60 -13.70
CA PRO A 180 -17.48 -0.79 -13.48
C PRO A 180 -16.55 -1.04 -12.26
N LEU A 181 -16.08 -0.03 -11.58
CA LEU A 181 -15.28 -0.13 -10.34
C LEU A 181 -16.10 -0.14 -9.05
N ASP A 182 -17.44 -0.08 -9.16
CA ASP A 182 -18.36 -0.01 -8.02
C ASP A 182 -18.24 -1.18 -7.04
N TRP A 183 -17.84 -2.35 -7.51
CA TRP A 183 -17.76 -3.52 -6.65
C TRP A 183 -16.60 -3.42 -5.63
N LEU A 184 -15.40 -2.90 -6.04
CA LEU A 184 -14.27 -2.66 -5.13
C LEU A 184 -14.58 -1.56 -4.11
N THR A 185 -15.19 -0.47 -4.57
CA THR A 185 -15.64 0.63 -3.70
C THR A 185 -16.73 0.15 -2.74
N ASN A 186 -17.67 -0.66 -3.22
CA ASN A 186 -18.73 -1.24 -2.39
C ASN A 186 -18.17 -2.31 -1.44
N LEU A 187 -17.18 -3.09 -1.85
CA LEU A 187 -16.49 -4.05 -1.01
C LEU A 187 -15.75 -3.34 0.14
N ALA A 188 -14.96 -2.33 -0.17
CA ALA A 188 -14.24 -1.55 0.83
C ALA A 188 -15.22 -0.85 1.78
N ARG A 189 -16.31 -0.26 1.29
CA ARG A 189 -17.36 0.34 2.13
C ARG A 189 -18.03 -0.67 3.05
N ARG A 190 -18.36 -1.88 2.55
CA ARG A 190 -18.98 -2.95 3.36
C ARG A 190 -18.06 -3.50 4.44
N ILE A 191 -16.76 -3.55 4.18
CA ILE A 191 -15.76 -4.08 5.12
C ILE A 191 -15.32 -3.01 6.14
N LEU A 192 -15.01 -1.79 5.70
CA LEU A 192 -14.40 -0.77 6.55
C LEU A 192 -15.41 -0.03 7.44
N THR A 193 -16.62 0.25 6.96
CA THR A 193 -17.63 0.98 7.76
C THR A 193 -18.07 0.25 9.03
N PRO A 194 -18.30 -1.09 9.01
CA PRO A 194 -18.56 -1.84 10.23
C PRO A 194 -17.37 -1.91 11.17
N LEU A 195 -16.12 -1.99 10.65
CA LEU A 195 -14.91 -2.17 11.45
C LEU A 195 -14.62 -1.00 12.38
N GLU A 196 -14.93 0.23 12.01
CA GLU A 196 -14.79 1.40 12.90
C GLU A 196 -15.75 1.36 14.10
N ARG A 197 -16.88 0.67 13.99
CA ARG A 197 -17.92 0.55 15.03
C ARG A 197 -17.77 -0.69 15.91
N LEU A 198 -17.03 -1.68 15.43
CA LEU A 198 -16.82 -2.94 16.16
C LEU A 198 -15.68 -2.74 17.17
N LYS A 199 -15.98 -3.00 18.46
CA LYS A 199 -14.97 -3.28 19.49
C LYS A 199 -14.33 -4.66 19.29
N PHE A 200 -14.27 -5.15 18.07
CA PHE A 200 -13.94 -6.50 17.68
C PHE A 200 -12.70 -6.48 16.80
N ASP A 201 -11.76 -7.36 17.07
CA ASP A 201 -10.56 -7.49 16.24
C ASP A 201 -10.92 -8.15 14.91
N PRO A 202 -10.72 -7.47 13.76
CA PRO A 202 -10.98 -8.05 12.44
C PRO A 202 -10.22 -9.36 12.17
N GLN A 203 -9.06 -9.55 12.82
CA GLN A 203 -8.27 -10.77 12.71
C GLN A 203 -9.07 -11.98 13.16
N SER A 204 -9.92 -11.85 14.17
CA SER A 204 -10.80 -12.94 14.63
C SER A 204 -11.74 -13.46 13.54
N ILE A 205 -12.18 -12.57 12.61
CA ILE A 205 -13.01 -12.98 11.46
C ILE A 205 -12.17 -13.81 10.50
N LEU A 206 -10.95 -13.34 10.23
CA LEU A 206 -10.04 -14.00 9.30
C LEU A 206 -9.59 -15.38 9.81
N ASP A 207 -9.38 -15.53 11.10
CA ASP A 207 -8.88 -16.77 11.70
C ASP A 207 -9.96 -17.87 11.80
N SER A 208 -11.24 -17.49 11.83
CA SER A 208 -12.36 -18.42 11.99
C SER A 208 -13.07 -18.72 10.66
N PRO A 209 -13.03 -19.98 10.16
CA PRO A 209 -13.80 -20.37 8.97
C PRO A 209 -15.30 -20.07 9.10
N GLN A 210 -15.86 -20.24 10.31
CA GLN A 210 -17.26 -19.96 10.56
C GLN A 210 -17.57 -18.47 10.47
N LEU A 211 -16.74 -17.60 11.09
CA LEU A 211 -16.95 -16.15 11.01
C LEU A 211 -16.71 -15.61 9.59
N ARG A 212 -15.77 -16.17 8.83
CA ARG A 212 -15.63 -15.86 7.40
C ARG A 212 -16.90 -16.20 6.63
N GLN A 213 -17.51 -17.37 6.92
CA GLN A 213 -18.77 -17.77 6.29
C GLN A 213 -19.91 -16.83 6.70
N ASP A 214 -20.08 -16.58 7.98
CA ASP A 214 -21.24 -15.85 8.52
C ASP A 214 -21.21 -14.34 8.21
N LEU A 215 -20.01 -13.73 8.18
CA LEU A 215 -19.85 -12.29 8.02
C LEU A 215 -19.37 -11.85 6.63
N LEU A 216 -18.68 -12.72 5.93
CA LEU A 216 -18.10 -12.45 4.61
C LEU A 216 -18.67 -13.36 3.51
N ASP A 217 -19.67 -14.20 3.80
CA ASP A 217 -20.29 -15.18 2.91
C ASP A 217 -19.29 -16.24 2.38
N GLY A 218 -18.13 -16.41 3.02
CA GLY A 218 -17.02 -17.20 2.48
C GLY A 218 -16.45 -16.66 1.16
N ASP A 219 -16.78 -15.43 0.79
CA ASP A 219 -16.40 -14.77 -0.46
C ASP A 219 -14.89 -14.45 -0.47
N PRO A 220 -14.12 -15.02 -1.42
CA PRO A 220 -12.68 -14.77 -1.50
C PRO A 220 -12.29 -13.30 -1.60
N ALA A 221 -13.04 -12.48 -2.35
CA ALA A 221 -12.72 -11.07 -2.52
C ALA A 221 -12.93 -10.28 -1.22
N LYS A 222 -13.98 -10.61 -0.45
CA LYS A 222 -14.22 -9.99 0.87
C LYS A 222 -13.16 -10.42 1.89
N ILE A 223 -12.80 -11.70 1.89
CA ILE A 223 -11.77 -12.24 2.80
C ILE A 223 -10.40 -11.65 2.48
N ALA A 224 -9.99 -11.67 1.21
CA ALA A 224 -8.72 -11.09 0.78
C ALA A 224 -8.66 -9.57 1.01
N GLY A 225 -9.75 -8.85 0.71
CA GLY A 225 -9.85 -7.42 0.97
C GLY A 225 -9.69 -7.08 2.45
N LEU A 226 -10.36 -7.82 3.35
CA LEU A 226 -10.19 -7.65 4.80
C LEU A 226 -8.76 -7.98 5.24
N ALA A 227 -8.17 -9.06 4.72
CA ALA A 227 -6.81 -9.47 5.04
C ALA A 227 -5.78 -8.40 4.63
N VAL A 228 -5.94 -7.79 3.44
CA VAL A 228 -5.07 -6.69 2.98
C VAL A 228 -5.18 -5.44 3.86
N VAL A 229 -6.39 -5.07 4.29
CA VAL A 229 -6.61 -3.89 5.15
C VAL A 229 -6.04 -4.09 6.55
N THR A 230 -6.03 -5.33 7.04
CA THR A 230 -5.48 -5.69 8.36
C THR A 230 -4.01 -6.09 8.31
N ASP A 231 -3.44 -6.25 7.11
CA ASP A 231 -2.04 -6.61 6.93
C ASP A 231 -1.09 -5.48 7.35
N ASP A 232 0.12 -5.86 7.71
CA ASP A 232 1.14 -4.94 8.18
C ASP A 232 2.49 -5.27 7.53
N LEU A 233 2.96 -4.35 6.71
CA LEU A 233 4.23 -4.46 5.97
C LEU A 233 5.42 -3.79 6.68
N HIS A 234 5.24 -3.20 7.87
CA HIS A 234 6.29 -2.36 8.48
C HIS A 234 7.61 -3.11 8.69
N LEU A 235 7.57 -4.39 9.05
CA LEU A 235 8.77 -5.22 9.23
C LEU A 235 9.34 -5.76 7.92
N ASP A 236 8.56 -5.74 6.85
CA ASP A 236 8.97 -6.25 5.54
C ASP A 236 9.73 -5.20 4.73
N LEU A 237 9.26 -3.95 4.72
CA LEU A 237 9.81 -2.90 3.87
C LEU A 237 11.33 -2.71 3.98
N PRO A 238 11.97 -2.73 5.18
CA PRO A 238 13.43 -2.61 5.29
C PRO A 238 14.20 -3.80 4.71
N ARG A 239 13.54 -4.92 4.45
CA ARG A 239 14.15 -6.16 3.91
C ARG A 239 14.08 -6.24 2.40
N VAL A 240 13.28 -5.41 1.75
CA VAL A 240 13.20 -5.32 0.28
C VAL A 240 14.51 -4.78 -0.26
N ARG A 241 15.22 -5.58 -1.09
CA ARG A 241 16.51 -5.23 -1.70
C ARG A 241 16.41 -4.83 -3.15
N ALA A 242 15.35 -5.26 -3.83
CA ALA A 242 15.12 -5.01 -5.23
C ALA A 242 15.00 -3.50 -5.52
N GLU A 243 15.55 -3.07 -6.67
CA GLU A 243 15.18 -1.76 -7.21
C GLU A 243 13.68 -1.72 -7.43
N THR A 244 13.01 -0.70 -6.91
CA THR A 244 11.54 -0.65 -6.87
C THR A 244 11.00 0.56 -7.60
N LEU A 245 10.19 0.32 -8.63
CA LEU A 245 9.35 1.34 -9.26
C LEU A 245 7.97 1.31 -8.61
N ILE A 246 7.59 2.42 -8.00
CA ILE A 246 6.27 2.64 -7.41
C ILE A 246 5.48 3.46 -8.42
N VAL A 247 4.39 2.92 -8.96
CA VAL A 247 3.51 3.62 -9.90
C VAL A 247 2.17 3.89 -9.24
N TRP A 248 1.68 5.11 -9.37
CA TRP A 248 0.43 5.51 -8.71
C TRP A 248 -0.44 6.38 -9.60
N GLY A 249 -1.74 6.09 -9.64
CA GLY A 249 -2.73 6.98 -10.25
C GLY A 249 -2.96 8.22 -9.37
N ALA A 250 -2.87 9.40 -9.97
CA ALA A 250 -3.07 10.67 -9.23
C ALA A 250 -4.47 10.79 -8.61
N GLN A 251 -5.46 10.09 -9.16
CA GLN A 251 -6.87 10.13 -8.77
C GLN A 251 -7.31 8.85 -8.04
N ASP A 252 -6.36 8.03 -7.59
CA ASP A 252 -6.69 6.81 -6.85
C ASP A 252 -7.37 7.14 -5.52
N THR A 253 -8.61 6.70 -5.39
CA THR A 253 -9.44 6.85 -4.18
C THR A 253 -9.49 5.57 -3.34
N LEU A 254 -9.01 4.44 -3.86
CA LEU A 254 -8.97 3.16 -3.14
C LEU A 254 -7.68 3.00 -2.34
N ALA A 255 -6.54 3.24 -2.98
CA ALA A 255 -5.24 3.29 -2.32
C ALA A 255 -4.72 4.74 -2.38
N PRO A 256 -4.75 5.51 -1.28
CA PRO A 256 -4.36 6.91 -1.33
C PRO A 256 -2.91 7.08 -1.78
N LEU A 257 -2.63 8.01 -2.70
CA LEU A 257 -1.27 8.36 -3.18
C LEU A 257 -0.27 8.56 -2.03
N ARG A 258 -0.77 8.97 -0.86
CA ARG A 258 0.00 9.07 0.37
C ARG A 258 0.77 7.77 0.70
N THR A 259 0.17 6.61 0.40
CA THR A 259 0.82 5.30 0.58
C THR A 259 2.07 5.17 -0.28
N GLY A 260 2.02 5.56 -1.54
CA GLY A 260 3.18 5.58 -2.45
C GLY A 260 4.29 6.51 -1.96
N ARG A 261 3.92 7.66 -1.37
CA ARG A 261 4.89 8.59 -0.75
C ARG A 261 5.58 7.98 0.49
N VAL A 262 4.86 7.21 1.29
CA VAL A 262 5.45 6.47 2.41
C VAL A 262 6.38 5.38 1.91
N LEU A 263 5.97 4.61 0.90
CA LEU A 263 6.78 3.55 0.32
C LEU A 263 8.13 4.07 -0.18
N VAL A 264 8.15 5.18 -0.94
CA VAL A 264 9.41 5.71 -1.49
C VAL A 264 10.38 6.20 -0.40
N GLN A 265 9.89 6.55 0.78
CA GLN A 265 10.73 6.95 1.92
C GLN A 265 11.22 5.75 2.73
N LYS A 266 10.51 4.63 2.69
CA LYS A 266 10.81 3.44 3.51
C LYS A 266 11.58 2.35 2.77
N LEU A 267 11.51 2.33 1.45
CA LEU A 267 12.29 1.40 0.63
C LEU A 267 13.68 1.96 0.34
N LEU A 268 14.69 1.10 0.34
CA LEU A 268 16.10 1.49 0.16
C LEU A 268 16.40 2.05 -1.24
N HIS A 269 15.79 1.44 -2.27
CA HIS A 269 16.03 1.74 -3.66
C HIS A 269 14.68 1.86 -4.37
N ALA A 270 14.02 3.01 -4.26
CA ALA A 270 12.69 3.21 -4.81
C ALA A 270 12.53 4.57 -5.51
N ARG A 271 11.69 4.60 -6.52
CA ARG A 271 11.20 5.81 -7.19
C ARG A 271 9.68 5.77 -7.27
N LEU A 272 9.04 6.86 -6.91
CA LEU A 272 7.59 7.05 -7.10
C LEU A 272 7.34 7.80 -8.42
N VAL A 273 6.45 7.26 -9.22
CA VAL A 273 5.88 7.88 -10.42
C VAL A 273 4.39 8.05 -10.21
N VAL A 274 3.91 9.26 -10.40
CA VAL A 274 2.48 9.59 -10.31
C VAL A 274 1.96 9.85 -11.72
N ILE A 275 0.91 9.12 -12.11
CA ILE A 275 0.31 9.22 -13.44
C ILE A 275 -0.96 10.05 -13.37
N ASP A 276 -0.89 11.27 -13.92
CA ASP A 276 -2.04 12.15 -14.02
C ASP A 276 -3.11 11.56 -14.95
N GLY A 277 -4.37 11.66 -14.53
CA GLY A 277 -5.51 11.15 -15.28
C GLY A 277 -5.81 9.68 -15.06
N ALA A 278 -5.03 9.00 -14.23
CA ALA A 278 -5.28 7.63 -13.80
C ALA A 278 -5.80 7.58 -12.36
N ALA A 279 -6.67 6.60 -12.08
CA ALA A 279 -7.13 6.22 -10.75
C ALA A 279 -6.42 4.93 -10.29
N HIS A 280 -7.16 3.90 -9.86
CA HIS A 280 -6.61 2.70 -9.22
C HIS A 280 -5.95 1.70 -10.19
N SER A 281 -6.04 1.89 -11.50
CA SER A 281 -5.53 0.93 -12.50
C SER A 281 -4.85 1.63 -13.67
N PRO A 282 -3.74 2.37 -13.45
CA PRO A 282 -3.08 3.16 -14.48
C PRO A 282 -2.62 2.35 -15.70
N MET A 283 -2.36 1.04 -15.54
CA MET A 283 -2.02 0.14 -16.63
C MET A 283 -3.18 -0.06 -17.63
N PHE A 284 -4.44 0.20 -17.24
CA PHE A 284 -5.62 0.16 -18.09
C PHE A 284 -6.10 1.54 -18.49
N GLU A 285 -6.13 2.45 -17.54
CA GLU A 285 -6.72 3.77 -17.71
C GLU A 285 -5.85 4.68 -18.57
N THR A 286 -4.54 4.53 -18.47
CA THR A 286 -3.55 5.32 -19.22
C THR A 286 -2.38 4.45 -19.70
N PRO A 287 -2.62 3.41 -20.52
CA PRO A 287 -1.63 2.37 -20.81
C PRO A 287 -0.35 2.90 -21.47
N GLU A 288 -0.45 3.95 -22.28
CA GLU A 288 0.71 4.54 -22.96
C GLU A 288 1.62 5.29 -21.98
N ARG A 289 1.03 6.05 -21.06
CA ARG A 289 1.79 6.75 -20.00
C ARG A 289 2.42 5.74 -19.04
N PHE A 290 1.66 4.72 -18.66
CA PHE A 290 2.14 3.65 -17.80
C PHE A 290 3.36 2.94 -18.44
N ARG A 291 3.26 2.57 -19.72
CA ARG A 291 4.38 1.95 -20.46
C ARG A 291 5.60 2.86 -20.56
N ALA A 292 5.41 4.14 -20.82
CA ALA A 292 6.50 5.11 -20.92
C ALA A 292 7.35 5.21 -19.64
N GLU A 293 6.75 4.96 -18.47
CA GLU A 293 7.47 4.91 -17.20
C GLU A 293 8.05 3.51 -16.90
N LEU A 294 7.32 2.45 -17.27
CA LEU A 294 7.71 1.07 -16.99
C LEU A 294 8.86 0.59 -17.88
N GLU A 295 8.83 0.87 -19.17
CA GLU A 295 9.81 0.35 -20.15
C GLU A 295 11.24 0.76 -19.82
N PRO A 296 11.57 2.04 -19.53
CA PRO A 296 12.92 2.42 -19.13
C PRO A 296 13.40 1.72 -17.85
N PHE A 297 12.51 1.51 -16.90
CA PHE A 297 12.85 0.81 -15.66
C PHE A 297 13.12 -0.67 -15.90
N LEU A 298 12.32 -1.34 -16.72
CA LEU A 298 12.55 -2.76 -17.08
C LEU A 298 13.85 -2.96 -17.84
N GLU A 299 14.28 -1.99 -18.63
CA GLU A 299 15.52 -2.07 -19.40
C GLU A 299 16.76 -1.72 -18.58
N ARG A 300 16.73 -0.64 -17.80
CA ARG A 300 17.91 0.00 -17.21
C ARG A 300 17.89 0.10 -15.68
N GLY A 301 16.78 -0.28 -15.04
CA GLY A 301 16.58 -0.06 -13.62
C GLY A 301 16.28 1.40 -13.29
N LEU A 302 16.49 1.77 -12.03
CA LEU A 302 16.28 3.14 -11.56
C LEU A 302 17.37 4.06 -12.14
N PRO A 303 17.01 5.27 -12.61
CA PRO A 303 18.01 6.27 -12.91
C PRO A 303 18.78 6.66 -11.64
N PRO A 304 20.04 7.09 -11.74
CA PRO A 304 20.75 7.62 -10.60
C PRO A 304 19.94 8.73 -9.96
N ALA A 305 19.93 8.74 -8.61
CA ALA A 305 19.22 9.79 -7.87
C ALA A 305 19.65 11.17 -8.38
N PRO A 306 18.72 12.09 -8.68
CA PRO A 306 19.08 13.43 -9.11
C PRO A 306 19.98 14.04 -8.06
N ALA A 307 21.13 14.57 -8.47
CA ALA A 307 22.03 15.30 -7.57
C ALA A 307 21.24 16.49 -7.02
N GLY A 308 20.73 16.32 -5.79
CA GLY A 308 19.77 17.23 -5.20
C GLY A 308 20.40 18.56 -4.81
N ALA A 309 20.37 19.53 -5.70
CA ALA A 309 20.30 20.92 -5.26
C ALA A 309 18.83 21.21 -4.90
N ALA A 310 18.49 21.18 -3.62
CA ALA A 310 17.19 21.70 -3.19
C ALA A 310 17.06 23.13 -3.72
N ALA A 311 16.01 23.40 -4.48
CA ALA A 311 15.72 24.75 -4.94
C ALA A 311 15.73 25.72 -3.72
N PRO A 312 16.30 26.93 -3.83
CA PRO A 312 16.32 27.88 -2.73
C PRO A 312 14.88 28.16 -2.29
N MET A 313 14.60 27.92 -1.01
CA MET A 313 13.25 28.12 -0.47
C MET A 313 12.98 29.62 -0.34
N VAL A 314 11.80 30.05 -0.75
CA VAL A 314 11.38 31.44 -0.66
C VAL A 314 11.03 31.77 0.79
N GLN A 315 11.76 32.71 1.42
CA GLN A 315 11.47 33.17 2.77
C GLN A 315 10.18 34.01 2.79
N ARG A 316 9.23 33.66 3.64
CA ARG A 316 7.92 34.31 3.71
C ARG A 316 7.62 34.97 5.05
N GLY A 317 8.45 34.73 6.10
CA GLY A 317 8.22 35.23 7.45
C GLY A 317 6.97 34.67 8.11
N ASP A 318 6.20 35.51 8.80
CA ASP A 318 4.96 35.12 9.45
C ASP A 318 3.79 35.10 8.48
N ALA A 319 2.94 34.06 8.57
CA ALA A 319 1.73 33.97 7.78
C ALA A 319 0.53 33.51 8.64
N THR A 320 -0.65 34.03 8.32
CA THR A 320 -1.90 33.67 9.01
C THR A 320 -3.01 33.43 8.03
N CYS A 321 -3.65 32.26 8.17
CA CYS A 321 -4.92 31.93 7.50
C CYS A 321 -6.07 32.11 8.51
N ARG A 322 -7.14 32.80 8.12
CA ARG A 322 -8.35 32.92 8.94
C ARG A 322 -9.61 32.65 8.14
N ARG A 323 -10.38 31.63 8.55
CA ARG A 323 -11.67 31.25 7.95
C ARG A 323 -11.62 31.12 6.41
N ARG A 324 -10.55 30.51 5.87
CA ARG A 324 -10.33 30.23 4.45
C ARG A 324 -10.37 28.74 4.18
N ARG A 325 -10.52 28.40 2.91
CA ARG A 325 -10.47 27.03 2.42
C ARG A 325 -9.50 26.92 1.23
N GLU A 326 -9.01 25.69 1.00
CA GLU A 326 -8.28 25.29 -0.21
C GLU A 326 -7.01 26.15 -0.48
N LEU A 327 -6.31 26.59 0.56
CA LEU A 327 -5.06 27.34 0.40
C LEU A 327 -3.86 26.38 0.46
N VAL A 328 -2.84 26.73 -0.32
CA VAL A 328 -1.56 26.03 -0.35
C VAL A 328 -0.47 26.93 0.22
N PHE A 329 0.35 26.38 1.12
CA PHE A 329 1.51 27.04 1.72
C PHE A 329 2.79 26.27 1.35
N GLU A 330 3.80 27.00 0.82
CA GLU A 330 5.11 26.48 0.44
C GLU A 330 6.19 27.49 0.81
N GLY A 331 7.41 27.02 1.10
CA GLY A 331 8.55 27.87 1.43
C GLY A 331 8.81 27.99 2.93
N ASP A 332 9.56 29.00 3.35
CA ASP A 332 10.05 29.19 4.72
C ASP A 332 9.15 30.13 5.50
N TYR A 333 8.69 29.71 6.67
CA TYR A 333 7.87 30.49 7.58
C TYR A 333 8.49 30.50 8.98
N ASP A 334 8.52 31.67 9.62
CA ASP A 334 8.81 31.77 11.06
C ASP A 334 7.64 31.22 11.86
N ASN A 335 6.46 31.80 11.66
CA ASN A 335 5.23 31.30 12.26
C ASN A 335 4.14 31.18 11.20
N LEU A 336 3.50 30.02 11.13
CA LEU A 336 2.31 29.82 10.31
C LEU A 336 1.12 29.51 11.23
N THR A 337 0.09 30.35 11.18
CA THR A 337 -1.11 30.21 12.00
C THR A 337 -2.34 29.94 11.14
N LEU A 338 -3.06 28.85 11.44
CA LEU A 338 -4.32 28.48 10.79
C LEU A 338 -5.45 28.61 11.81
N GLU A 339 -6.40 29.52 11.59
CA GLU A 339 -7.55 29.78 12.47
C GLU A 339 -8.87 29.49 11.73
N ARG A 340 -9.54 28.39 12.07
CA ARG A 340 -10.80 27.95 11.44
C ARG A 340 -10.69 27.84 9.91
N CYS A 341 -9.55 27.36 9.42
CA CYS A 341 -9.28 27.12 8.01
C CYS A 341 -9.52 25.65 7.68
N GLN A 342 -10.04 25.34 6.48
CA GLN A 342 -10.38 23.98 6.07
C GLN A 342 -9.67 23.63 4.76
N GLU A 343 -9.32 22.34 4.61
CA GLU A 343 -8.70 21.82 3.38
C GLU A 343 -7.39 22.56 3.03
N ILE A 344 -6.63 22.93 4.05
CA ILE A 344 -5.35 23.59 3.85
C ILE A 344 -4.29 22.55 3.47
N ARG A 345 -3.44 22.91 2.53
CA ARG A 345 -2.28 22.11 2.15
C ARG A 345 -0.99 22.85 2.45
N ILE A 346 -0.06 22.17 3.11
CA ILE A 346 1.31 22.64 3.33
C ILE A 346 2.22 21.61 2.66
N ARG A 347 3.12 22.05 1.78
CA ARG A 347 4.02 21.12 1.09
C ARG A 347 5.39 21.74 0.89
N ASN A 348 6.44 20.93 1.00
CA ASN A 348 7.82 21.36 0.83
C ASN A 348 8.13 22.66 1.62
N ALA A 349 7.63 22.75 2.86
CA ALA A 349 7.77 23.94 3.70
C ALA A 349 8.74 23.70 4.87
N ARG A 350 9.41 24.77 5.31
CA ARG A 350 10.11 24.83 6.59
C ARG A 350 9.39 25.84 7.47
N ILE A 351 8.93 25.41 8.64
CA ILE A 351 8.10 26.22 9.53
C ILE A 351 8.67 26.14 10.94
N ARG A 352 9.13 27.23 11.49
CA ARG A 352 9.68 27.25 12.85
C ARG A 352 8.60 26.92 13.89
N LYS A 353 7.37 27.42 13.72
CA LYS A 353 6.22 27.12 14.57
C LYS A 353 4.92 27.08 13.76
N LEU A 354 4.22 25.96 13.82
CA LEU A 354 2.90 25.78 13.20
C LEU A 354 1.80 25.75 14.27
N ILE A 355 0.82 26.64 14.14
CA ILE A 355 -0.34 26.74 15.03
C ILE A 355 -1.60 26.44 14.23
N VAL A 356 -2.37 25.40 14.66
CA VAL A 356 -3.57 24.94 13.98
C VAL A 356 -4.76 24.97 14.96
N ASN A 357 -5.65 25.92 14.79
CA ASN A 357 -6.80 26.12 15.66
C ASN A 357 -8.11 25.90 14.88
N GLY A 358 -8.93 24.90 15.27
CA GLY A 358 -10.24 24.61 14.66
C GLY A 358 -10.15 24.38 13.15
N SER A 359 -9.04 23.83 12.67
CA SER A 359 -8.70 23.76 11.25
C SER A 359 -8.42 22.34 10.80
N SER A 360 -8.54 22.09 9.48
CA SER A 360 -8.06 20.86 8.84
C SER A 360 -6.89 21.16 7.91
N VAL A 361 -5.80 20.39 8.03
CA VAL A 361 -4.58 20.61 7.26
C VAL A 361 -3.94 19.28 6.85
N THR A 362 -3.54 19.21 5.58
CA THR A 362 -2.66 18.15 5.06
C THR A 362 -1.26 18.73 4.83
N ILE A 363 -0.25 18.03 5.32
CA ILE A 363 1.15 18.46 5.31
C ILE A 363 1.97 17.38 4.61
N ASP A 364 2.67 17.76 3.55
CA ASP A 364 3.52 16.86 2.80
C ASP A 364 4.97 17.34 2.82
N ASP A 365 5.92 16.45 3.07
CA ASP A 365 7.38 16.62 2.94
C ASP A 365 7.90 17.94 3.55
N SER A 366 7.38 18.30 4.74
CA SER A 366 7.66 19.57 5.39
C SER A 366 8.40 19.39 6.71
N ARG A 367 9.18 20.39 7.10
CA ARG A 367 9.89 20.42 8.39
C ARG A 367 9.29 21.46 9.29
N ILE A 368 8.91 21.05 10.50
CA ILE A 368 8.28 21.93 11.50
C ILE A 368 9.11 21.88 12.77
N GLY A 369 9.65 23.00 13.22
CA GLY A 369 10.37 23.03 14.48
C GLY A 369 11.52 24.02 14.53
N GLY A 370 12.21 24.04 15.68
CA GLY A 370 13.31 24.94 16.00
C GLY A 370 13.06 25.83 17.24
N GLY A 371 11.97 25.59 17.98
CA GLY A 371 11.60 26.31 19.19
C GLY A 371 11.12 25.42 20.33
N GLU A 372 10.39 25.98 21.29
CA GLU A 372 9.81 25.23 22.41
C GLU A 372 8.77 24.22 21.96
N THR A 373 7.88 24.63 21.05
CA THR A 373 6.86 23.75 20.45
C THR A 373 6.89 23.90 18.93
N GLY A 374 7.06 22.78 18.21
CA GLY A 374 7.02 22.77 16.76
C GLY A 374 5.57 22.91 16.24
N LEU A 375 4.71 21.96 16.56
CA LEU A 375 3.31 21.93 16.18
C LEU A 375 2.39 22.10 17.40
N TYR A 376 1.53 23.13 17.37
CA TYR A 376 0.42 23.27 18.28
C TYR A 376 -0.91 23.09 17.56
N ALA A 377 -1.71 22.09 17.95
CA ALA A 377 -3.00 21.79 17.33
C ALA A 377 -4.13 21.80 18.38
N ARG A 378 -5.18 22.60 18.18
CA ARG A 378 -6.35 22.67 19.05
C ARG A 378 -7.64 22.46 18.28
N GLY A 379 -8.43 21.45 18.67
CA GLY A 379 -9.72 21.13 18.03
C GLY A 379 -9.59 20.94 16.52
N SER A 380 -8.49 20.35 16.07
CA SER A 380 -8.07 20.33 14.69
C SER A 380 -7.78 18.92 14.19
N THR A 381 -7.81 18.75 12.87
CA THR A 381 -7.33 17.55 12.19
C THR A 381 -6.06 17.88 11.42
N VAL A 382 -4.99 17.14 11.70
CA VAL A 382 -3.69 17.27 11.03
C VAL A 382 -3.33 15.92 10.41
N VAL A 383 -3.10 15.91 9.11
CA VAL A 383 -2.59 14.75 8.37
C VAL A 383 -1.23 15.14 7.82
N MET A 384 -0.19 14.42 8.21
CA MET A 384 1.18 14.71 7.74
C MET A 384 1.81 13.46 7.12
N THR A 385 2.49 13.65 6.00
CA THR A 385 3.23 12.60 5.30
C THR A 385 4.64 13.07 5.00
N GLY A 386 5.62 12.35 5.54
CA GLY A 386 7.03 12.69 5.40
C GLY A 386 7.44 13.98 6.14
N GLY A 387 8.74 14.21 6.21
CA GLY A 387 9.31 15.35 6.89
C GLY A 387 9.50 15.15 8.40
N SER A 388 9.63 16.27 9.14
CA SER A 388 9.94 16.22 10.58
C SER A 388 9.16 17.22 11.41
N ILE A 389 8.96 16.90 12.71
CA ILE A 389 8.44 17.79 13.73
C ILE A 389 9.39 17.76 14.94
N GLU A 390 9.97 18.90 15.28
CA GLU A 390 10.99 19.00 16.32
C GLU A 390 10.67 20.10 17.36
N GLY A 391 11.11 19.92 18.61
CA GLY A 391 10.94 20.92 19.66
C GLY A 391 11.38 20.44 21.03
N ASN A 392 11.26 21.28 22.08
CA ASN A 392 11.28 20.75 23.44
C ASN A 392 10.08 19.80 23.62
N VAL A 393 8.91 20.30 23.27
CA VAL A 393 7.72 19.49 23.00
C VAL A 393 7.48 19.54 21.51
N ALA A 394 7.68 18.45 20.79
CA ALA A 394 7.52 18.47 19.33
C ALA A 394 6.08 18.82 18.94
N ILE A 395 5.09 18.18 19.60
CA ILE A 395 3.67 18.36 19.31
C ILE A 395 2.89 18.60 20.61
N THR A 396 2.12 19.69 20.65
CA THR A 396 1.09 19.92 21.66
C THR A 396 -0.30 19.77 21.01
N ALA A 397 -1.04 18.74 21.40
CA ALA A 397 -2.38 18.45 20.86
C ALA A 397 -3.47 18.69 21.90
N VAL A 398 -4.48 19.50 21.60
CA VAL A 398 -5.57 19.85 22.51
C VAL A 398 -6.91 19.47 21.89
N GLY A 399 -7.45 18.30 22.23
CA GLY A 399 -8.72 17.79 21.66
C GLY A 399 -8.65 17.64 20.14
N SER A 400 -7.52 17.17 19.64
CA SER A 400 -7.21 17.12 18.21
C SER A 400 -6.99 15.67 17.72
N ARG A 401 -7.06 15.49 16.42
CA ARG A 401 -6.69 14.25 15.74
C ARG A 401 -5.49 14.50 14.85
N LEU A 402 -4.46 13.69 15.01
CA LEU A 402 -3.26 13.72 14.20
C LEU A 402 -3.06 12.38 13.50
N ASP A 403 -2.66 12.42 12.26
CA ASP A 403 -2.32 11.26 11.45
C ASP A 403 -0.96 11.51 10.79
N LEU A 404 0.07 10.83 11.29
CA LEU A 404 1.47 11.04 10.96
C LEU A 404 2.01 9.79 10.26
N ALA A 405 2.40 9.91 8.99
CA ALA A 405 2.93 8.81 8.21
C ALA A 405 4.34 9.11 7.68
N ALA A 406 5.31 8.25 7.98
CA ALA A 406 6.73 8.43 7.68
C ALA A 406 7.26 9.81 8.15
N VAL A 407 6.85 10.25 9.35
CA VAL A 407 7.25 11.53 9.95
C VAL A 407 8.27 11.27 11.05
N ASP A 408 9.35 12.05 11.07
CA ASP A 408 10.30 12.05 12.19
C ASP A 408 9.83 13.03 13.26
N VAL A 409 9.52 12.54 14.46
CA VAL A 409 9.06 13.35 15.59
C VAL A 409 10.12 13.31 16.68
N ASP A 410 10.74 14.46 16.98
CA ASP A 410 11.82 14.58 17.97
C ASP A 410 11.44 15.60 19.06
N GLY A 411 11.15 15.13 20.25
CA GLY A 411 10.81 15.95 21.41
C GLY A 411 11.82 15.77 22.54
N ARG A 412 12.54 16.83 22.93
CA ARG A 412 13.51 16.75 24.02
C ARG A 412 12.86 16.46 25.38
N GLU A 413 11.67 17.00 25.62
CA GLU A 413 10.86 16.77 26.82
C GLU A 413 9.71 15.80 26.54
N ALA A 414 9.06 15.91 25.38
CA ALA A 414 8.03 15.00 24.91
C ALA A 414 7.84 15.07 23.39
N ALA A 415 7.59 13.96 22.73
CA ALA A 415 7.21 13.94 21.32
C ALA A 415 5.78 14.49 21.16
N VAL A 416 4.84 14.04 21.99
CA VAL A 416 3.46 14.51 21.98
C VAL A 416 2.97 14.73 23.40
N THR A 417 2.45 15.91 23.69
CA THR A 417 1.69 16.21 24.91
C THR A 417 0.23 16.55 24.57
N ALA A 418 -0.69 16.24 25.45
CA ALA A 418 -2.11 16.56 25.24
C ALA A 418 -2.81 16.99 26.53
N PRO A 419 -2.86 18.29 26.83
CA PRO A 419 -3.63 18.83 27.97
C PRO A 419 -5.12 18.47 27.93
N LYS A 420 -5.65 18.17 26.76
CA LYS A 420 -6.97 17.59 26.56
C LYS A 420 -6.83 16.38 25.64
N LYS A 421 -7.50 15.26 26.01
CA LYS A 421 -7.48 14.00 25.26
C LYS A 421 -7.47 14.23 23.76
N SER A 422 -6.46 13.68 23.13
CA SER A 422 -6.22 13.75 21.68
C SER A 422 -5.89 12.37 21.12
N TYR A 423 -6.02 12.21 19.83
CA TYR A 423 -5.77 10.96 19.13
C TYR A 423 -4.63 11.14 18.13
N VAL A 424 -3.70 10.21 18.16
CA VAL A 424 -2.54 10.22 17.25
C VAL A 424 -2.41 8.85 16.61
N VAL A 425 -2.41 8.83 15.29
CA VAL A 425 -2.11 7.65 14.48
C VAL A 425 -0.70 7.83 13.93
N PHE A 426 0.14 6.85 14.13
CA PHE A 426 1.44 6.77 13.48
C PHE A 426 1.41 5.65 12.45
N SER A 427 1.91 5.94 11.26
CA SER A 427 2.19 4.95 10.21
C SER A 427 3.67 5.04 9.87
N LEU A 428 4.49 4.06 10.30
CA LEU A 428 5.93 4.01 9.99
C LEU A 428 6.66 5.32 10.35
N SER A 429 6.29 5.96 11.46
CA SER A 429 6.87 7.23 11.88
C SER A 429 7.91 7.01 12.97
N SER A 430 9.06 7.68 12.84
CA SER A 430 10.13 7.63 13.82
C SER A 430 9.83 8.61 14.97
N VAL A 431 9.84 8.13 16.20
CA VAL A 431 9.57 8.95 17.38
C VAL A 431 10.75 8.87 18.34
N ARG A 432 11.17 10.03 18.81
CA ARG A 432 12.22 10.17 19.82
C ARG A 432 11.80 11.13 20.92
N SER A 433 11.71 10.61 22.14
CA SER A 433 11.48 11.40 23.36
C SER A 433 12.02 10.66 24.58
N PRO A 434 11.99 11.23 25.80
CA PRO A 434 12.25 10.47 27.04
C PRO A 434 11.26 9.34 27.32
N TYR A 435 10.06 9.40 26.77
CA TYR A 435 8.98 8.42 26.99
C TYR A 435 8.95 7.33 25.92
N THR A 436 9.37 7.63 24.69
CA THR A 436 9.23 6.74 23.52
C THR A 436 10.38 6.91 22.56
N ARG A 437 10.97 5.80 22.10
CA ARG A 437 12.01 5.80 21.08
C ARG A 437 11.84 4.62 20.13
N GLY A 438 11.71 4.89 18.85
CA GLY A 438 11.63 3.88 17.79
C GLY A 438 10.65 4.27 16.67
N GLU A 439 10.45 3.35 15.76
CA GLU A 439 9.41 3.49 14.74
C GLU A 439 8.06 3.06 15.33
N LEU A 440 7.05 3.92 15.17
CA LEU A 440 5.68 3.68 15.61
C LEU A 440 4.77 3.41 14.42
N HIS A 441 3.95 2.37 14.57
CA HIS A 441 2.93 1.98 13.62
C HIS A 441 1.68 1.54 14.37
N ASP A 442 0.98 2.50 15.00
CA ASP A 442 -0.17 2.22 15.88
C ASP A 442 -1.01 3.48 16.14
N PHE A 443 -2.12 3.27 16.86
CA PHE A 443 -3.05 4.30 17.32
C PHE A 443 -2.88 4.59 18.80
N TYR A 444 -2.69 5.86 19.16
CA TYR A 444 -2.48 6.31 20.51
C TYR A 444 -3.55 7.28 20.99
N THR A 445 -4.01 7.06 22.21
CA THR A 445 -4.76 8.07 22.96
C THR A 445 -3.80 8.79 23.90
N VAL A 446 -3.53 10.05 23.62
CA VAL A 446 -2.62 10.90 24.42
C VAL A 446 -3.42 11.83 25.32
N ASN A 447 -2.97 11.99 26.56
CA ASN A 447 -3.53 12.91 27.56
C ASN A 447 -2.40 13.38 28.51
N GLU A 448 -2.72 14.22 29.51
CA GLU A 448 -1.72 14.74 30.47
C GLU A 448 -0.95 13.65 31.22
N LYS A 449 -1.56 12.48 31.44
CA LYS A 449 -0.95 11.39 32.19
C LYS A 449 -0.13 10.44 31.32
N ASN A 450 -0.39 10.44 30.01
CA ASN A 450 0.26 9.56 29.04
C ASN A 450 0.78 10.38 27.85
N PRO A 451 1.87 11.15 28.02
CA PRO A 451 2.59 11.76 26.91
C PRO A 451 3.37 10.69 26.11
N LEU A 452 3.75 11.04 24.89
CA LEU A 452 4.65 10.23 24.06
C LEU A 452 6.03 10.87 23.93
#